data_c0f2c27dcabcb04ab832288b0a578468
#
_entry.id   c0f2c27dcabcb04ab832288b0a578468
#
_cell.length_a   1.000
_cell.length_b   1.000
_cell.length_c   1.000
_cell.angle_alpha   90.00
_cell.angle_beta   90.00
_cell.angle_gamma   90.00
#
_symmetry.space_group_name_H-M   'P 1'
#
loop_
_entity.id
_entity.type
_entity.pdbx_description
1 polymer ?
#
loop_
_entity_poly.entity_id
_entity_poly.type
_entity_poly.pdbx_seq_one_letter_code
_entity_poly.pdbx_strand_id
1 'polypeptide(L)'
;MKSAPTEYLRPAAAEDVPALLALRTEAEEWLRTKGTDQWSDPETGEKAITKWRASIDEGRAWVVVGEHDQVLATVSRGPVDRDFWRDADRPESALYLYKLIVAREASGQHLGTRVIDWMCRLAALEGRTWVRIDTWRTNTQLHAYYERLRFRHVRTEEPAHRRSGWLAQRPVDELVMPNDPLLISSHEGARFEVPAQRR
;
A
#
# COMPACT_ATOMS: atom_id res chain seq x y z
N MET A 1 -18.42 -26.78 -5.20
CA MET A 1 -18.30 -25.31 -5.17
C MET A 1 -17.11 -24.99 -4.28
N LYS A 2 -16.01 -24.44 -4.82
CA LYS A 2 -14.94 -23.89 -3.98
C LYS A 2 -15.51 -22.62 -3.33
N SER A 3 -15.57 -22.59 -2.00
CA SER A 3 -15.84 -21.37 -1.25
C SER A 3 -14.82 -20.32 -1.72
N ALA A 4 -15.25 -19.10 -2.01
CA ALA A 4 -14.30 -18.03 -2.28
C ALA A 4 -13.39 -17.87 -1.05
N PRO A 5 -12.08 -17.74 -1.22
CA PRO A 5 -11.18 -17.54 -0.09
C PRO A 5 -11.63 -16.31 0.69
N THR A 6 -11.84 -16.47 1.99
CA THR A 6 -12.31 -15.38 2.84
C THR A 6 -11.11 -14.54 3.26
N GLU A 7 -10.66 -13.68 2.33
CA GLU A 7 -9.61 -12.70 2.64
C GLU A 7 -10.23 -11.51 3.36
N TYR A 8 -9.62 -11.09 4.45
CA TYR A 8 -10.05 -9.90 5.17
C TYR A 8 -8.88 -8.99 5.55
N LEU A 9 -9.17 -7.72 5.65
CA LEU A 9 -8.21 -6.69 6.04
C LEU A 9 -8.44 -6.34 7.52
N ARG A 10 -7.33 -6.22 8.25
CA ARG A 10 -7.32 -5.77 9.64
C ARG A 10 -6.12 -4.86 9.91
N PRO A 11 -6.15 -4.03 10.96
CA PRO A 11 -4.95 -3.38 11.46
C PRO A 11 -3.83 -4.40 11.73
N ALA A 12 -2.61 -4.03 11.39
CA ALA A 12 -1.44 -4.84 11.71
C ALA A 12 -1.12 -4.72 13.20
N ALA A 13 -0.67 -5.83 13.80
CA ALA A 13 -0.24 -5.92 15.18
C ALA A 13 1.25 -6.24 15.29
N ALA A 14 1.83 -6.12 16.47
CA ALA A 14 3.25 -6.39 16.69
C ALA A 14 3.65 -7.82 16.31
N GLU A 15 2.73 -8.77 16.46
CA GLU A 15 2.88 -10.18 16.13
C GLU A 15 3.00 -10.41 14.62
N ASP A 16 2.56 -9.48 13.78
CA ASP A 16 2.66 -9.58 12.32
C ASP A 16 4.06 -9.23 11.80
N VAL A 17 4.91 -8.58 12.58
CA VAL A 17 6.23 -8.12 12.13
C VAL A 17 7.05 -9.22 11.46
N PRO A 18 7.14 -10.45 11.97
CA PRO A 18 7.85 -11.53 11.28
C PRO A 18 7.28 -11.83 9.89
N ALA A 19 5.95 -11.85 9.73
CA ALA A 19 5.30 -12.08 8.45
C ALA A 19 5.54 -10.90 7.46
N LEU A 20 5.53 -9.67 7.95
CA LEU A 20 5.86 -8.49 7.14
C LEU A 20 7.29 -8.54 6.61
N LEU A 21 8.24 -9.01 7.43
CA LEU A 21 9.62 -9.19 7.02
C LEU A 21 9.75 -10.32 5.98
N ALA A 22 9.02 -11.41 6.16
CA ALA A 22 9.00 -12.51 5.20
C ALA A 22 8.46 -12.04 3.84
N LEU A 23 7.35 -11.29 3.81
CA LEU A 23 6.81 -10.67 2.59
C LEU A 23 7.83 -9.76 1.91
N ARG A 24 8.57 -8.97 2.69
CA ARG A 24 9.61 -8.09 2.15
C ARG A 24 10.75 -8.90 1.53
N THR A 25 11.27 -9.89 2.24
CA THR A 25 12.34 -10.76 1.75
C THR A 25 11.94 -11.45 0.45
N GLU A 26 10.74 -12.01 0.39
CA GLU A 26 10.18 -12.62 -0.81
C GLU A 26 10.12 -11.63 -1.98
N ALA A 27 9.66 -10.39 -1.71
CA ALA A 27 9.59 -9.34 -2.72
C ALA A 27 10.99 -8.91 -3.20
N GLU A 28 11.97 -8.78 -2.31
CA GLU A 28 13.38 -8.45 -2.66
C GLU A 28 14.00 -9.53 -3.54
N GLU A 29 13.81 -10.81 -3.21
CA GLU A 29 14.27 -11.93 -4.01
C GLU A 29 13.65 -11.91 -5.42
N TRP A 30 12.36 -11.71 -5.50
CA TRP A 30 11.66 -11.60 -6.77
C TRP A 30 12.14 -10.40 -7.61
N LEU A 31 12.29 -9.22 -7.00
CA LEU A 31 12.80 -8.02 -7.67
C LEU A 31 14.21 -8.27 -8.25
N ARG A 32 15.06 -8.98 -7.53
CA ARG A 32 16.40 -9.37 -8.01
C ARG A 32 16.32 -10.19 -9.30
N THR A 33 15.32 -11.09 -9.42
CA THR A 33 15.10 -11.88 -10.66
C THR A 33 14.62 -11.02 -11.83
N LYS A 34 14.11 -9.81 -11.57
CA LYS A 34 13.65 -8.85 -12.58
C LYS A 34 14.71 -7.85 -13.02
N GLY A 35 15.91 -7.93 -12.47
CA GLY A 35 17.02 -7.05 -12.82
C GLY A 35 16.84 -5.61 -12.36
N THR A 36 15.99 -5.36 -11.36
CA THR A 36 15.85 -4.05 -10.74
C THR A 36 16.75 -3.93 -9.51
N ASP A 37 17.27 -2.73 -9.26
CA ASP A 37 18.06 -2.40 -8.08
C ASP A 37 17.19 -2.00 -6.87
N GLN A 38 15.88 -2.14 -6.99
CA GLN A 38 14.95 -1.79 -5.93
C GLN A 38 15.21 -2.64 -4.67
N TRP A 39 15.41 -1.96 -3.55
CA TRP A 39 15.69 -2.54 -2.23
C TRP A 39 16.97 -3.40 -2.15
N SER A 40 17.90 -3.21 -3.08
CA SER A 40 19.18 -3.94 -3.10
C SER A 40 20.16 -3.54 -1.98
N ASP A 41 19.91 -2.42 -1.29
CA ASP A 41 20.74 -1.94 -0.19
C ASP A 41 20.37 -2.65 1.12
N PRO A 42 21.30 -3.40 1.75
CA PRO A 42 21.07 -4.12 3.00
C PRO A 42 20.60 -3.23 4.18
N GLU A 43 21.06 -1.99 4.26
CA GLU A 43 20.63 -1.06 5.31
C GLU A 43 19.13 -0.74 5.27
N THR A 44 18.49 -0.94 4.11
CA THR A 44 17.03 -0.69 3.98
C THR A 44 16.21 -1.68 4.78
N GLY A 45 16.72 -2.89 5.06
CA GLY A 45 16.05 -3.93 5.82
C GLY A 45 15.83 -3.53 7.28
N GLU A 46 16.88 -3.13 7.99
CA GLU A 46 16.81 -2.71 9.40
C GLU A 46 15.92 -1.46 9.58
N LYS A 47 16.11 -0.48 8.69
CA LYS A 47 15.27 0.72 8.65
C LYS A 47 13.80 0.39 8.37
N ALA A 48 13.53 -0.66 7.61
CA ALA A 48 12.16 -1.09 7.34
C ALA A 48 11.47 -1.65 8.59
N ILE A 49 12.16 -2.46 9.39
CA ILE A 49 11.63 -3.01 10.66
C ILE A 49 11.20 -1.87 11.58
N THR A 50 12.09 -0.92 11.83
CA THR A 50 11.82 0.24 12.68
C THR A 50 10.62 1.03 12.18
N LYS A 51 10.54 1.28 10.87
CA LYS A 51 9.43 2.01 10.25
C LYS A 51 8.12 1.23 10.29
N TRP A 52 8.13 -0.11 10.22
CA TRP A 52 6.92 -0.90 10.36
C TRP A 52 6.40 -0.88 11.78
N ARG A 53 7.27 -1.11 12.77
CA ARG A 53 6.89 -1.02 14.19
C ARG A 53 6.24 0.32 14.50
N ALA A 54 6.89 1.42 14.14
CA ALA A 54 6.29 2.75 14.31
C ALA A 54 4.93 2.90 13.60
N SER A 55 4.79 2.36 12.38
CA SER A 55 3.51 2.42 11.66
C SER A 55 2.42 1.57 12.33
N ILE A 56 2.77 0.45 12.95
CA ILE A 56 1.85 -0.40 13.72
C ILE A 56 1.43 0.32 15.00
N ASP A 57 2.39 0.80 15.78
CA ASP A 57 2.16 1.50 17.06
C ASP A 57 1.27 2.74 16.86
N GLU A 58 1.37 3.40 15.73
CA GLU A 58 0.56 4.56 15.36
C GLU A 58 -0.76 4.19 14.63
N GLY A 59 -1.11 2.90 14.50
CA GLY A 59 -2.32 2.45 13.83
C GLY A 59 -2.38 2.79 12.33
N ARG A 60 -1.21 2.86 11.67
CA ARG A 60 -1.07 3.28 10.27
C ARG A 60 -0.67 2.15 9.32
N ALA A 61 -0.67 0.90 9.79
CA ALA A 61 -0.35 -0.29 9.00
C ALA A 61 -1.50 -1.29 9.06
N TRP A 62 -1.73 -1.97 7.95
CA TRP A 62 -2.75 -3.02 7.81
C TRP A 62 -2.18 -4.25 7.12
N VAL A 63 -2.81 -5.38 7.38
CA VAL A 63 -2.54 -6.65 6.72
C VAL A 63 -3.82 -7.21 6.12
N VAL A 64 -3.68 -7.91 4.99
CA VAL A 64 -4.73 -8.80 4.47
C VAL A 64 -4.37 -10.20 4.87
N VAL A 65 -5.33 -10.89 5.46
CA VAL A 65 -5.18 -12.22 6.04
C VAL A 65 -6.06 -13.20 5.28
N GLY A 66 -5.55 -14.38 4.97
CA GLY A 66 -6.26 -15.47 4.30
C GLY A 66 -6.89 -16.46 5.28
N GLU A 67 -7.39 -17.60 4.75
CA GLU A 67 -8.18 -18.59 5.50
C GLU A 67 -7.46 -19.22 6.71
N HIS A 68 -6.13 -19.29 6.69
CA HIS A 68 -5.32 -19.92 7.75
C HIS A 68 -4.52 -18.89 8.55
N ASP A 69 -5.05 -17.67 8.66
CA ASP A 69 -4.40 -16.53 9.32
C ASP A 69 -3.03 -16.15 8.71
N GLN A 70 -2.70 -16.65 7.49
CA GLN A 70 -1.49 -16.21 6.79
C GLN A 70 -1.64 -14.78 6.28
N VAL A 71 -0.58 -14.00 6.43
CA VAL A 71 -0.53 -12.63 5.91
C VAL A 71 -0.24 -12.67 4.40
N LEU A 72 -1.21 -12.26 3.60
CA LEU A 72 -1.15 -12.25 2.12
C LEU A 72 -0.72 -10.90 1.56
N ALA A 73 -0.94 -9.82 2.28
CA ALA A 73 -0.50 -8.50 1.86
C ALA A 73 -0.33 -7.56 3.06
N THR A 74 0.45 -6.52 2.87
CA THR A 74 0.55 -5.41 3.81
C THR A 74 0.48 -4.08 3.07
N VAL A 75 0.01 -3.07 3.76
CA VAL A 75 0.00 -1.68 3.31
C VAL A 75 0.13 -0.75 4.51
N SER A 76 0.76 0.38 4.32
CA SER A 76 0.81 1.45 5.32
C SER A 76 0.39 2.78 4.70
N ARG A 77 -0.13 3.67 5.53
CA ARG A 77 -0.17 5.09 5.23
C ARG A 77 0.88 5.84 6.05
N GLY A 78 1.25 7.02 5.63
CA GLY A 78 2.23 7.81 6.35
C GLY A 78 2.05 9.31 6.17
N PRO A 79 2.88 10.09 6.86
CA PRO A 79 2.92 11.53 6.66
C PRO A 79 3.37 11.86 5.23
N VAL A 80 3.15 13.10 4.84
CA VAL A 80 3.68 13.63 3.59
C VAL A 80 5.21 13.54 3.58
N ASP A 81 5.77 13.02 2.49
CA ASP A 81 7.21 13.05 2.26
C ASP A 81 7.61 14.40 1.64
N ARG A 82 8.24 15.27 2.43
CA ARG A 82 8.62 16.64 2.05
C ARG A 82 9.79 16.71 1.08
N ASP A 83 10.51 15.62 0.86
CA ASP A 83 11.48 15.52 -0.23
C ASP A 83 10.79 15.57 -1.60
N PHE A 84 9.52 15.18 -1.66
CA PHE A 84 8.78 14.99 -2.90
C PHE A 84 7.57 15.91 -3.06
N TRP A 85 6.79 16.13 -1.99
CA TRP A 85 5.52 16.83 -2.06
C TRP A 85 5.60 18.20 -1.40
N ARG A 86 5.41 19.25 -2.21
CA ARG A 86 5.54 20.66 -1.82
C ARG A 86 4.18 21.22 -1.41
N ASP A 87 4.16 22.39 -0.81
CA ASP A 87 2.92 23.06 -0.42
C ASP A 87 2.01 23.36 -1.64
N ALA A 88 2.61 23.65 -2.81
CA ALA A 88 1.87 23.84 -4.06
C ALA A 88 1.08 22.59 -4.50
N ASP A 89 1.48 21.38 -4.07
CA ASP A 89 0.77 20.13 -4.33
C ASP A 89 -0.45 19.94 -3.41
N ARG A 90 -0.68 20.84 -2.47
CA ARG A 90 -1.72 20.73 -1.44
C ARG A 90 -1.65 19.37 -0.73
N PRO A 91 -0.59 19.12 0.04
CA PRO A 91 -0.32 17.80 0.62
C PRO A 91 -1.45 17.30 1.53
N GLU A 92 -2.20 18.17 2.14
CA GLU A 92 -3.38 17.86 2.97
C GLU A 92 -4.53 17.27 2.16
N SER A 93 -4.55 17.44 0.84
CA SER A 93 -5.58 16.87 -0.04
C SER A 93 -5.40 15.38 -0.33
N ALA A 94 -4.34 14.77 0.16
CA ALA A 94 -3.99 13.39 -0.18
C ALA A 94 -3.75 12.49 1.04
N LEU A 95 -3.99 11.20 0.82
CA LEU A 95 -3.49 10.12 1.65
C LEU A 95 -2.24 9.53 0.95
N TYR A 96 -1.17 9.30 1.72
CA TYR A 96 0.10 8.77 1.20
C TYR A 96 0.21 7.29 1.51
N LEU A 97 0.29 6.48 0.45
CA LEU A 97 0.39 5.03 0.53
C LEU A 97 1.86 4.60 0.51
N TYR A 98 2.22 3.76 1.45
CA TYR A 98 3.56 3.20 1.61
C TYR A 98 3.51 1.68 1.80
N LYS A 99 4.62 1.01 1.48
CA LYS A 99 4.87 -0.39 1.82
C LYS A 99 3.76 -1.35 1.39
N LEU A 100 3.18 -1.14 0.19
CA LEU A 100 2.30 -2.15 -0.39
C LEU A 100 3.15 -3.32 -0.87
N ILE A 101 2.97 -4.46 -0.24
CA ILE A 101 3.59 -5.73 -0.64
C ILE A 101 2.50 -6.79 -0.64
N VAL A 102 2.49 -7.63 -1.68
CA VAL A 102 1.57 -8.76 -1.82
C VAL A 102 2.39 -10.03 -1.95
N ALA A 103 2.03 -11.07 -1.18
CA ALA A 103 2.64 -12.39 -1.23
C ALA A 103 2.63 -12.95 -2.65
N ARG A 104 3.69 -13.65 -3.04
CA ARG A 104 3.79 -14.20 -4.40
C ARG A 104 2.70 -15.25 -4.69
N GLU A 105 2.28 -15.99 -3.69
CA GLU A 105 1.17 -16.95 -3.79
C GLU A 105 -0.17 -16.30 -4.11
N ALA A 106 -0.38 -15.04 -3.69
CA ALA A 106 -1.56 -14.23 -4.01
C ALA A 106 -1.40 -13.40 -5.30
N SER A 107 -0.29 -13.59 -6.03
CA SER A 107 -0.05 -12.87 -7.29
C SER A 107 -1.08 -13.26 -8.35
N GLY A 108 -1.57 -12.26 -9.09
CA GLY A 108 -2.59 -12.48 -10.14
C GLY A 108 -4.03 -12.54 -9.62
N GLN A 109 -4.25 -12.53 -8.31
CA GLN A 109 -5.59 -12.56 -7.69
C GLN A 109 -6.15 -11.15 -7.42
N HIS A 110 -5.56 -10.14 -8.03
CA HIS A 110 -5.96 -8.72 -7.90
C HIS A 110 -5.93 -8.16 -6.46
N LEU A 111 -5.30 -8.84 -5.51
CA LEU A 111 -5.28 -8.44 -4.11
C LEU A 111 -4.69 -7.02 -3.92
N GLY A 112 -3.59 -6.71 -4.61
CA GLY A 112 -3.00 -5.36 -4.58
C GLY A 112 -3.96 -4.27 -5.09
N THR A 113 -4.77 -4.58 -6.10
CA THR A 113 -5.80 -3.67 -6.63
C THR A 113 -6.87 -3.39 -5.58
N ARG A 114 -7.37 -4.44 -4.93
CA ARG A 114 -8.41 -4.34 -3.87
C ARG A 114 -7.89 -3.56 -2.65
N VAL A 115 -6.62 -3.75 -2.28
CA VAL A 115 -5.98 -2.97 -1.21
C VAL A 115 -5.90 -1.48 -1.58
N ILE A 116 -5.50 -1.15 -2.81
CA ILE A 116 -5.44 0.25 -3.26
C ILE A 116 -6.83 0.86 -3.32
N ASP A 117 -7.84 0.14 -3.80
CA ASP A 117 -9.22 0.61 -3.83
C ASP A 117 -9.76 0.85 -2.40
N TRP A 118 -9.40 -0.01 -1.45
CA TRP A 118 -9.70 0.21 -0.04
C TRP A 118 -9.03 1.49 0.49
N MET A 119 -7.75 1.73 0.16
CA MET A 119 -7.05 2.97 0.54
C MET A 119 -7.72 4.21 -0.06
N CYS A 120 -8.25 4.12 -1.29
CA CYS A 120 -9.03 5.21 -1.89
C CYS A 120 -10.33 5.47 -1.11
N ARG A 121 -11.04 4.42 -0.68
CA ARG A 121 -12.24 4.55 0.15
C ARG A 121 -11.91 5.19 1.51
N LEU A 122 -10.83 4.75 2.15
CA LEU A 122 -10.36 5.33 3.41
C LEU A 122 -10.02 6.82 3.24
N ALA A 123 -9.29 7.17 2.18
CA ALA A 123 -8.96 8.55 1.86
C ALA A 123 -10.21 9.41 1.62
N ALA A 124 -11.21 8.90 0.91
CA ALA A 124 -12.49 9.58 0.68
C ALA A 124 -13.25 9.83 1.99
N LEU A 125 -13.28 8.85 2.91
CA LEU A 125 -13.88 8.99 4.23
C LEU A 125 -13.20 10.08 5.08
N GLU A 126 -11.89 10.27 4.88
CA GLU A 126 -11.11 11.34 5.53
C GLU A 126 -11.20 12.69 4.78
N GLY A 127 -12.06 12.80 3.77
CA GLY A 127 -12.23 14.03 2.99
C GLY A 127 -11.04 14.36 2.07
N ARG A 128 -10.22 13.36 1.72
CA ARG A 128 -9.11 13.51 0.78
C ARG A 128 -9.60 13.36 -0.65
N THR A 129 -8.89 13.99 -1.56
CA THR A 129 -9.16 13.92 -3.01
C THR A 129 -8.29 12.87 -3.71
N TRP A 130 -7.11 12.60 -3.16
CA TRP A 130 -6.08 11.81 -3.79
C TRP A 130 -5.52 10.72 -2.88
N VAL A 131 -5.15 9.59 -3.49
CA VAL A 131 -4.13 8.67 -2.95
C VAL A 131 -2.84 8.92 -3.73
N ARG A 132 -1.73 9.13 -3.02
CA ARG A 132 -0.40 9.43 -3.59
C ARG A 132 0.63 8.39 -3.24
N ILE A 133 1.55 8.18 -4.17
CA ILE A 133 2.69 7.29 -4.03
C ILE A 133 3.96 7.96 -4.51
N ASP A 134 5.08 7.53 -3.95
CA ASP A 134 6.41 7.66 -4.52
C ASP A 134 7.02 6.27 -4.69
N THR A 135 7.54 5.97 -5.87
CA THR A 135 8.10 4.67 -6.15
C THR A 135 9.52 4.77 -6.70
N TRP A 136 10.16 3.61 -6.81
CA TRP A 136 11.52 3.49 -7.30
C TRP A 136 11.64 4.01 -8.73
N ARG A 137 12.55 4.96 -8.97
CA ARG A 137 12.65 5.70 -10.25
C ARG A 137 12.97 4.82 -11.45
N THR A 138 13.76 3.77 -11.26
CA THR A 138 14.23 2.89 -12.32
C THR A 138 13.32 1.70 -12.58
N ASN A 139 12.32 1.45 -11.72
CA ASN A 139 11.41 0.32 -11.88
C ASN A 139 10.21 0.67 -12.78
N THR A 140 10.44 0.71 -14.09
CA THR A 140 9.41 1.03 -15.09
C THR A 140 8.26 0.01 -15.13
N GLN A 141 8.50 -1.25 -14.75
CA GLN A 141 7.43 -2.25 -14.64
C GLN A 141 6.46 -1.91 -13.50
N LEU A 142 6.98 -1.40 -12.39
CA LEU A 142 6.16 -0.92 -11.28
C LEU A 142 5.37 0.33 -11.66
N HIS A 143 5.97 1.26 -12.42
CA HIS A 143 5.25 2.43 -12.95
C HIS A 143 4.06 1.99 -13.81
N ALA A 144 4.30 1.12 -14.79
CA ALA A 144 3.24 0.58 -15.65
C ALA A 144 2.16 -0.17 -14.86
N TYR A 145 2.52 -0.85 -13.75
CA TYR A 145 1.55 -1.47 -12.85
C TYR A 145 0.62 -0.42 -12.22
N TYR A 146 1.17 0.65 -11.64
CA TYR A 146 0.37 1.71 -11.04
C TYR A 146 -0.45 2.50 -12.07
N GLU A 147 0.07 2.74 -13.26
CA GLU A 147 -0.67 3.39 -14.35
C GLU A 147 -1.91 2.57 -14.75
N ARG A 148 -1.80 1.23 -14.87
CA ARG A 148 -2.95 0.35 -15.09
C ARG A 148 -3.98 0.42 -13.95
N LEU A 149 -3.55 0.76 -12.75
CA LEU A 149 -4.41 1.00 -11.60
C LEU A 149 -4.89 2.46 -11.50
N ARG A 150 -4.85 3.21 -12.61
CA ARG A 150 -5.34 4.60 -12.77
C ARG A 150 -4.54 5.66 -12.01
N PHE A 151 -3.32 5.33 -11.53
CA PHE A 151 -2.42 6.36 -11.06
C PHE A 151 -1.89 7.17 -12.25
N ARG A 152 -1.86 8.48 -12.09
CA ARG A 152 -1.34 9.43 -13.06
C ARG A 152 0.01 9.92 -12.58
N HIS A 153 1.03 9.79 -13.43
CA HIS A 153 2.35 10.35 -13.14
C HIS A 153 2.24 11.87 -12.98
N VAL A 154 2.79 12.38 -11.91
CA VAL A 154 2.82 13.83 -11.61
C VAL A 154 4.14 14.43 -12.07
N ARG A 155 5.24 13.87 -11.58
CA ARG A 155 6.61 14.23 -11.93
C ARG A 155 7.60 13.22 -11.36
N THR A 156 8.85 13.32 -11.81
CA THR A 156 9.97 12.58 -11.19
C THR A 156 10.90 13.56 -10.50
N GLU A 157 11.21 13.31 -9.25
CA GLU A 157 12.16 14.05 -8.42
C GLU A 157 13.37 13.17 -8.13
N GLU A 158 14.57 13.78 -8.08
CA GLU A 158 15.83 13.05 -7.94
C GLU A 158 16.72 13.60 -6.79
N PRO A 159 16.24 13.68 -5.55
CA PRO A 159 17.11 14.04 -4.43
C PRO A 159 18.26 13.04 -4.32
N ALA A 160 19.47 13.52 -4.13
CA ALA A 160 20.68 12.69 -4.15
C ALA A 160 20.67 11.53 -3.14
N HIS A 161 19.97 11.73 -2.01
CA HIS A 161 19.85 10.74 -0.91
C HIS A 161 18.67 9.78 -1.07
N ARG A 162 17.89 9.87 -2.18
CA ARG A 162 16.68 9.06 -2.43
C ARG A 162 16.80 8.32 -3.75
N ARG A 163 16.39 7.07 -3.75
CA ARG A 163 16.27 6.25 -4.96
C ARG A 163 14.84 6.14 -5.48
N SER A 164 13.85 6.37 -4.61
CA SER A 164 12.46 6.63 -5.03
C SER A 164 12.34 8.06 -5.58
N GLY A 165 11.21 8.40 -6.14
CA GLY A 165 10.95 9.74 -6.66
C GLY A 165 10.11 9.77 -7.94
N TRP A 166 9.66 8.63 -8.46
CA TRP A 166 8.57 8.61 -9.44
C TRP A 166 7.27 8.83 -8.69
N LEU A 167 6.70 10.03 -8.83
CA LEU A 167 5.54 10.49 -8.08
C LEU A 167 4.28 10.31 -8.90
N ALA A 168 3.28 9.66 -8.32
CA ALA A 168 2.00 9.49 -8.97
C ALA A 168 0.84 9.66 -7.98
N GLN A 169 -0.33 9.99 -8.52
CA GLN A 169 -1.55 10.15 -7.74
C GLN A 169 -2.75 9.56 -8.47
N ARG A 170 -3.74 9.15 -7.69
CA ARG A 170 -5.00 8.60 -8.16
C ARG A 170 -6.16 9.30 -7.46
N PRO A 171 -7.22 9.74 -8.20
CA PRO A 171 -8.44 10.24 -7.58
C PRO A 171 -9.10 9.15 -6.73
N VAL A 172 -9.65 9.52 -5.58
CA VAL A 172 -10.26 8.55 -4.64
C VAL A 172 -11.53 7.91 -5.17
N ASP A 173 -12.22 8.54 -6.11
CA ASP A 173 -13.45 8.07 -6.75
C ASP A 173 -13.22 7.17 -7.97
N GLU A 174 -11.99 7.06 -8.48
CA GLU A 174 -11.66 6.21 -9.63
C GLU A 174 -11.31 4.78 -9.19
N LEU A 175 -12.23 4.04 -8.57
CA LEU A 175 -12.00 2.64 -8.17
C LEU A 175 -11.86 1.71 -9.39
N VAL A 176 -10.96 0.71 -9.30
CA VAL A 176 -10.74 -0.29 -10.36
C VAL A 176 -11.66 -1.49 -10.17
N MET A 177 -11.88 -1.92 -8.93
CA MET A 177 -12.74 -3.06 -8.56
C MET A 177 -13.82 -2.62 -7.55
N PRO A 178 -14.75 -1.73 -7.95
CA PRO A 178 -15.72 -1.16 -7.02
C PRO A 178 -16.69 -2.20 -6.42
N ASN A 179 -16.92 -3.30 -7.14
CA ASN A 179 -17.87 -4.37 -6.76
C ASN A 179 -17.20 -5.55 -6.02
N ASP A 180 -15.89 -5.51 -5.82
CA ASP A 180 -15.13 -6.55 -5.11
C ASP A 180 -14.27 -5.92 -3.98
N PRO A 181 -14.91 -5.33 -2.95
CA PRO A 181 -14.18 -4.74 -1.83
C PRO A 181 -13.56 -5.82 -0.93
N LEU A 182 -12.45 -5.47 -0.28
CA LEU A 182 -11.93 -6.29 0.81
C LEU A 182 -12.91 -6.29 1.99
N LEU A 183 -13.12 -7.46 2.58
CA LEU A 183 -13.81 -7.57 3.86
C LEU A 183 -12.93 -6.94 4.95
N ILE A 184 -13.55 -6.23 5.88
CA ILE A 184 -12.86 -5.64 7.02
C ILE A 184 -13.24 -6.45 8.24
N SER A 185 -12.24 -6.99 8.96
CA SER A 185 -12.50 -7.64 10.24
C SER A 185 -12.88 -6.60 11.28
N SER A 186 -14.09 -6.75 11.83
CA SER A 186 -14.57 -5.97 12.97
C SER A 186 -14.02 -6.55 14.28
N HIS A 187 -12.70 -6.54 14.47
CA HIS A 187 -12.18 -6.71 15.83
C HIS A 187 -12.47 -5.41 16.61
N GLU A 188 -13.11 -5.57 17.75
CA GLU A 188 -13.54 -4.50 18.64
C GLU A 188 -12.41 -3.48 18.89
N GLY A 189 -12.62 -2.26 18.41
CA GLY A 189 -11.71 -1.12 18.64
C GLY A 189 -11.69 -0.05 17.53
N ALA A 190 -11.97 -0.39 16.29
CA ALA A 190 -12.04 0.58 15.20
C ALA A 190 -13.41 0.50 14.52
N ARG A 191 -14.35 1.32 14.96
CA ARG A 191 -15.62 1.55 14.26
C ARG A 191 -15.33 2.32 12.97
N PHE A 192 -15.10 1.62 11.88
CA PHE A 192 -15.23 2.16 10.54
C PHE A 192 -16.60 1.76 10.00
N GLU A 193 -17.63 2.48 10.39
CA GLU A 193 -18.91 2.40 9.70
C GLU A 193 -18.73 3.02 8.31
N VAL A 194 -18.80 2.20 7.28
CA VAL A 194 -18.94 2.68 5.90
C VAL A 194 -20.35 3.26 5.80
N PRO A 195 -20.53 4.59 5.58
CA PRO A 195 -21.85 5.14 5.38
C PRO A 195 -22.50 4.49 4.16
N ALA A 196 -23.69 3.91 4.32
CA ALA A 196 -24.50 3.45 3.21
C ALA A 196 -24.72 4.62 2.23
N GLN A 197 -24.40 4.38 0.96
CA GLN A 197 -24.68 5.34 -0.11
C GLN A 197 -26.18 5.68 -0.08
N ARG A 198 -26.51 6.93 0.21
CA ARG A 198 -27.87 7.42 -0.05
C ARG A 198 -28.07 7.45 -1.56
N ARG A 199 -29.10 6.76 -2.00
CA ARG A 199 -29.63 6.78 -3.38
C ARG A 199 -30.13 8.18 -3.74
#